data_ad1a4b31a3b0b7ba74112fe37a4aee73
#
_entry.id   ad1a4b31a3b0b7ba74112fe37a4aee73
#
_cell.length_a   1.000
_cell.length_b   1.000
_cell.length_c   1.000
_cell.angle_alpha   90.00
_cell.angle_beta   90.00
_cell.angle_gamma   90.00
#
_symmetry.space_group_name_H-M   'P 1'
#
loop_
_entity.id
_entity.type
_entity.pdbx_description
1 polymer ?
#
loop_
_entity_poly.entity_id
_entity_poly.type
_entity_poly.pdbx_seq_one_letter_code
_entity_poly.pdbx_strand_id
1 'polypeptide(L)'
;KVLVVAPGSVKTNVSRNALNADGSVRGISDAAIDNGIDPNEVASRIWEAVRTGKREIVIAEGMEASIPMLRAQDPEKLFDMVEAMVADGYAQKISAQ
;
A
#
# COMPACT_ATOMS: atom_id res chain seq x y z
N LYS A 1 -11.75 4.39 -21.61
CA LYS A 1 -11.28 3.22 -20.87
C LYS A 1 -10.81 3.62 -19.47
N VAL A 2 -10.86 2.67 -18.53
CA VAL A 2 -10.40 2.88 -17.16
C VAL A 2 -9.40 1.79 -16.81
N LEU A 3 -8.33 2.17 -16.12
CA LEU A 3 -7.39 1.24 -15.49
C LEU A 3 -7.44 1.49 -13.98
N VAL A 4 -7.75 0.43 -13.23
CA VAL A 4 -7.65 0.45 -11.76
C VAL A 4 -6.24 0.04 -11.37
N VAL A 5 -5.57 0.86 -10.58
CA VAL A 5 -4.23 0.59 -10.06
C VAL A 5 -4.31 0.42 -8.54
N ALA A 6 -3.88 -0.73 -8.06
CA ALA A 6 -3.79 -1.04 -6.64
C ALA A 6 -2.32 -1.13 -6.22
N PRO A 7 -1.70 -0.01 -5.81
CA PRO A 7 -0.32 -0.02 -5.36
C PRO A 7 -0.21 -0.48 -3.91
N GLY A 8 0.85 -1.20 -3.61
CA GLY A 8 1.33 -1.38 -2.24
C GLY A 8 2.12 -0.16 -1.77
N SER A 9 3.09 -0.36 -0.91
CA SER A 9 3.96 0.72 -0.43
C SER A 9 4.88 1.22 -1.53
N VAL A 10 4.81 2.51 -1.83
CA VAL A 10 5.63 3.20 -2.82
C VAL A 10 6.45 4.27 -2.12
N LYS A 11 7.74 4.35 -2.41
CA LYS A 11 8.67 5.29 -1.78
C LYS A 11 8.38 6.71 -2.27
N THR A 12 7.50 7.41 -1.55
CA THR A 12 7.06 8.77 -1.84
C THR A 12 7.03 9.60 -0.56
N ASN A 13 6.59 10.84 -0.66
CA ASN A 13 6.39 11.72 0.49
C ASN A 13 5.00 11.59 1.14
N VAL A 14 4.23 10.56 0.80
CA VAL A 14 2.84 10.44 1.26
C VAL A 14 2.72 10.43 2.78
N SER A 15 3.57 9.66 3.48
CA SER A 15 3.57 9.63 4.95
C SER A 15 4.10 10.93 5.55
N ARG A 16 5.16 11.48 4.96
CA ARG A 16 5.77 12.73 5.43
C ARG A 16 4.81 13.90 5.31
N ASN A 17 3.99 13.93 4.26
CA ASN A 17 3.00 14.98 4.01
C ASN A 17 1.64 14.69 4.65
N ALA A 18 1.47 13.54 5.32
CA ALA A 18 0.24 13.20 6.02
C ALA A 18 -0.01 14.17 7.17
N LEU A 19 -1.27 14.29 7.57
CA LEU A 19 -1.67 15.14 8.67
C LEU A 19 -1.77 14.35 9.97
N ASN A 20 -1.35 14.97 11.06
CA ASN A 20 -1.64 14.51 12.40
C ASN A 20 -3.11 14.81 12.78
N ALA A 21 -3.57 14.26 13.89
CA ALA A 21 -4.94 14.46 14.36
C ALA A 21 -5.30 15.93 14.62
N ASP A 22 -4.32 16.76 14.93
CA ASP A 22 -4.50 18.19 15.15
C ASP A 22 -4.42 19.05 13.86
N GLY A 23 -4.24 18.41 12.70
CA GLY A 23 -4.13 19.08 11.40
C GLY A 23 -2.73 19.53 11.03
N SER A 24 -1.74 19.36 11.89
CA SER A 24 -0.34 19.68 11.55
C SER A 24 0.24 18.62 10.62
N VAL A 25 1.25 18.97 9.82
CA VAL A 25 1.95 18.04 8.95
C VAL A 25 2.82 17.10 9.78
N ARG A 26 2.74 15.80 9.50
CA ARG A 26 3.49 14.78 10.23
C ARG A 26 5.00 14.96 10.15
N GLY A 27 5.55 15.26 8.98
CA GLY A 27 6.97 15.57 8.77
C GLY A 27 7.92 14.38 8.80
N ILE A 28 7.46 13.19 9.16
CA ILE A 28 8.24 11.96 9.18
C ILE A 28 7.59 10.90 8.29
N SER A 29 8.40 10.07 7.68
CA SER A 29 7.93 8.95 6.86
C SER A 29 7.93 7.66 7.67
N ASP A 30 7.02 6.74 7.37
CA ASP A 30 7.08 5.41 7.97
C ASP A 30 8.00 4.47 7.17
N ALA A 31 8.48 3.42 7.86
CA ALA A 31 9.46 2.51 7.30
C ALA A 31 8.93 1.73 6.08
N ALA A 32 7.65 1.39 6.05
CA ALA A 32 7.05 0.67 4.93
C ALA A 32 7.12 1.50 3.65
N ILE A 33 6.83 2.81 3.75
CA ILE A 33 6.91 3.73 2.62
C ILE A 33 8.37 3.95 2.20
N ASP A 34 9.29 4.14 3.15
CA ASP A 34 10.71 4.34 2.84
C ASP A 34 11.34 3.13 2.15
N ASN A 35 10.87 1.93 2.46
CA ASN A 35 11.31 0.68 1.84
C ASN A 35 10.42 0.23 0.67
N GLY A 36 9.49 1.08 0.25
CA GLY A 36 8.57 0.79 -0.83
C GLY A 36 9.21 0.76 -2.21
N ILE A 37 8.41 0.43 -3.20
CA ILE A 37 8.83 0.36 -4.60
C ILE A 37 9.21 1.75 -5.10
N ASP A 38 10.24 1.83 -5.93
CA ASP A 38 10.64 3.09 -6.58
C ASP A 38 9.47 3.65 -7.40
N PRO A 39 9.11 4.93 -7.24
CA PRO A 39 7.98 5.52 -7.97
C PRO A 39 8.16 5.52 -9.50
N ASN A 40 9.39 5.55 -10.00
CA ASN A 40 9.65 5.44 -11.43
C ASN A 40 9.31 4.06 -11.96
N GLU A 41 9.58 3.01 -11.20
CA GLU A 41 9.18 1.65 -11.54
C GLU A 41 7.66 1.50 -11.55
N VAL A 42 6.98 2.05 -10.54
CA VAL A 42 5.51 2.06 -10.49
C VAL A 42 4.94 2.76 -11.73
N ALA A 43 5.45 3.93 -12.08
CA ALA A 43 5.01 4.67 -13.26
C ALA A 43 5.22 3.86 -14.55
N SER A 44 6.35 3.17 -14.69
CA SER A 44 6.63 2.32 -15.84
C SER A 44 5.64 1.17 -15.96
N ARG A 45 5.29 0.52 -14.85
CA ARG A 45 4.29 -0.56 -14.83
C ARG A 45 2.89 -0.05 -15.18
N ILE A 46 2.53 1.15 -14.73
CA ILE A 46 1.25 1.77 -15.09
C ILE A 46 1.20 2.04 -16.60
N TRP A 47 2.25 2.62 -17.16
CA TRP A 47 2.34 2.87 -18.60
C TRP A 47 2.22 1.59 -19.42
N GLU A 48 2.91 0.53 -19.02
CA GLU A 48 2.83 -0.77 -19.69
C GLU A 48 1.41 -1.33 -19.63
N ALA A 49 0.73 -1.20 -18.50
CA ALA A 49 -0.65 -1.64 -18.35
C ALA A 49 -1.60 -0.86 -19.26
N VAL A 50 -1.42 0.45 -19.37
CA VAL A 50 -2.19 1.29 -20.31
C VAL A 50 -1.95 0.84 -21.74
N ARG A 51 -0.67 0.67 -22.10
CA ARG A 51 -0.26 0.30 -23.48
C ARG A 51 -0.79 -1.08 -23.90
N THR A 52 -0.88 -2.02 -22.95
CA THR A 52 -1.36 -3.38 -23.21
C THR A 52 -2.85 -3.58 -22.97
N GLY A 53 -3.58 -2.51 -22.65
CA GLY A 53 -5.04 -2.55 -22.49
C GLY A 53 -5.52 -3.25 -21.23
N LYS A 54 -4.72 -3.30 -20.17
CA LYS A 54 -5.15 -3.84 -18.88
C LYS A 54 -6.26 -3.01 -18.28
N ARG A 55 -7.12 -3.65 -17.49
CA ARG A 55 -8.23 -2.98 -16.78
C ARG A 55 -7.97 -2.85 -15.29
N GLU A 56 -7.08 -3.68 -14.77
CA GLU A 56 -6.70 -3.68 -13.36
C GLU A 56 -5.27 -4.23 -13.24
N ILE A 57 -4.47 -3.58 -12.39
CA ILE A 57 -3.14 -4.07 -12.03
C ILE A 57 -2.89 -3.90 -10.55
N VAL A 58 -2.12 -4.83 -9.99
CA VAL A 58 -1.58 -4.74 -8.63
C VAL A 58 -0.08 -4.51 -8.75
N ILE A 59 0.42 -3.48 -8.07
CA ILE A 59 1.85 -3.14 -8.05
C ILE A 59 2.30 -3.17 -6.60
N ALA A 60 2.74 -4.32 -6.14
CA ALA A 60 3.10 -4.54 -4.75
C ALA A 60 4.19 -5.61 -4.64
N GLU A 61 4.87 -5.65 -3.50
CA GLU A 61 5.90 -6.63 -3.19
C GLU A 61 5.66 -7.23 -1.81
N GLY A 62 6.28 -8.40 -1.56
CA GLY A 62 6.21 -9.08 -0.28
C GLY A 62 4.78 -9.46 0.11
N MET A 63 4.44 -9.24 1.37
CA MET A 63 3.12 -9.59 1.91
C MET A 63 1.99 -8.83 1.20
N GLU A 64 2.20 -7.58 0.86
CA GLU A 64 1.19 -6.78 0.16
C GLU A 64 0.80 -7.38 -1.19
N ALA A 65 1.74 -7.99 -1.90
CA ALA A 65 1.49 -8.65 -3.19
C ALA A 65 0.59 -9.89 -3.05
N SER A 66 0.57 -10.53 -1.89
CA SER A 66 -0.23 -11.72 -1.63
C SER A 66 -1.68 -11.43 -1.23
N ILE A 67 -1.97 -10.20 -0.81
CA ILE A 67 -3.30 -9.82 -0.31
C ILE A 67 -4.42 -10.04 -1.32
N PRO A 68 -4.28 -9.63 -2.59
CA PRO A 68 -5.36 -9.83 -3.57
C PRO A 68 -5.71 -11.30 -3.78
N MET A 69 -4.72 -12.18 -3.81
CA MET A 69 -4.92 -13.62 -3.96
C MET A 69 -5.61 -14.21 -2.72
N LEU A 70 -5.16 -13.84 -1.53
CA LEU A 70 -5.77 -14.29 -0.28
C LEU A 70 -7.22 -13.83 -0.19
N ARG A 71 -7.48 -12.56 -0.54
CA ARG A 71 -8.86 -12.03 -0.58
C ARG A 71 -9.76 -12.83 -1.52
N ALA A 72 -9.25 -13.24 -2.67
CA ALA A 72 -10.01 -14.01 -3.65
C ALA A 72 -10.27 -15.46 -3.21
N GLN A 73 -9.29 -16.09 -2.55
CA GLN A 73 -9.35 -17.51 -2.16
C GLN A 73 -9.99 -17.71 -0.81
N ASP A 74 -9.70 -16.88 0.18
CA ASP A 74 -10.15 -17.02 1.56
C ASP A 74 -10.25 -15.64 2.23
N PRO A 75 -11.32 -14.88 1.96
CA PRO A 75 -11.49 -13.53 2.53
C PRO A 75 -11.58 -13.54 4.06
N GLU A 76 -12.15 -14.57 4.66
CA GLU A 76 -12.25 -14.67 6.12
C GLU A 76 -10.87 -14.75 6.76
N LYS A 77 -9.94 -15.50 6.17
CA LYS A 77 -8.56 -15.55 6.63
C LYS A 77 -7.88 -14.20 6.56
N LEU A 78 -8.14 -13.43 5.51
CA LEU A 78 -7.61 -12.07 5.39
C LEU A 78 -8.15 -11.18 6.53
N PHE A 79 -9.44 -11.27 6.81
CA PHE A 79 -10.06 -10.47 7.88
C PHE A 79 -9.52 -10.86 9.25
N ASP A 80 -9.33 -12.14 9.51
CA ASP A 80 -8.72 -12.64 10.73
C ASP A 80 -7.29 -12.11 10.92
N MET A 81 -6.50 -12.08 9.84
CA MET A 81 -5.14 -11.51 9.85
C MET A 81 -5.15 -10.03 10.20
N VAL A 82 -6.03 -9.25 9.59
CA VAL A 82 -6.13 -7.81 9.84
C VAL A 82 -6.58 -7.55 11.27
N GLU A 83 -7.57 -8.31 11.76
CA GLU A 83 -8.03 -8.22 13.14
C GLU A 83 -6.89 -8.51 14.13
N ALA A 84 -6.12 -9.57 13.89
CA ALA A 84 -4.97 -9.91 14.72
C ALA A 84 -3.90 -8.82 14.71
N MET A 85 -3.62 -8.21 13.56
CA MET A 85 -2.67 -7.09 13.44
C MET A 85 -3.12 -5.89 14.26
N VAL A 86 -4.39 -5.53 14.20
CA VAL A 86 -4.95 -4.43 14.97
C VAL A 86 -4.88 -4.72 16.48
N ALA A 87 -5.25 -5.94 16.89
CA ALA A 87 -5.18 -6.37 18.29
C ALA A 87 -3.73 -6.35 18.82
N ASP A 88 -2.74 -6.62 17.96
CA ASP A 88 -1.31 -6.56 18.31
C ASP A 88 -0.72 -5.14 18.26
N GLY A 89 -1.55 -4.12 18.09
CA GLY A 89 -1.13 -2.72 18.16
C GLY A 89 -0.51 -2.16 16.88
N TYR A 90 -0.85 -2.71 15.72
CA TYR A 90 -0.30 -2.25 14.43
C TYR A 90 -0.50 -0.74 14.19
N ALA A 91 -1.70 -0.23 14.44
CA ALA A 91 -1.99 1.19 14.25
C ALA A 91 -1.14 2.10 15.15
N GLN A 92 -0.92 1.70 16.38
CA GLN A 92 -0.09 2.44 17.31
C GLN A 92 1.39 2.39 16.94
N LYS A 93 1.88 1.25 16.44
CA LYS A 93 3.26 1.08 15.95
C LYS A 93 3.54 1.98 14.76
N ILE A 94 2.61 2.10 13.81
CA ILE A 94 2.73 3.00 12.66
C ILE A 94 2.75 4.46 13.12
N SER A 95 1.85 4.85 14.02
CA SER A 95 1.75 6.22 14.50
C SER A 95 2.97 6.67 15.31
N ALA A 96 3.71 5.75 15.89
CA ALA A 96 4.90 6.01 16.69
C ALA A 96 6.19 6.14 15.88
N GLN A 97 6.16 5.82 14.59
CA GLN A 97 7.34 5.91 13.72
C GLN A 97 7.71 7.34 13.36
#